data_f5093f0f6124fbaaf7eb364a64a9411f
#
_entry.id   f5093f0f6124fbaaf7eb364a64a9411f
#
_cell.length_a   1.000
_cell.length_b   1.000
_cell.length_c   1.000
_cell.angle_alpha   90.00
_cell.angle_beta   90.00
_cell.angle_gamma   90.00
#
_symmetry.space_group_name_H-M   'P 1'
#
loop_
_entity.id
_entity.type
_entity.pdbx_description
1 polymer ?
#
loop_
_entity_poly.entity_id
_entity_poly.type
_entity_poly.pdbx_seq_one_letter_code
_entity_poly.pdbx_strand_id
1 'polypeptide(L)' 'MSRVYNFSAGPAVLPEEVLKEAADEMLDYKGTGMSVMEMSHRSKAFETIIQEAEADLRELMNIPDNYKVLFL' A
#
# COMPACT_ATOMS: atom_id res chain seq x y z
N MET A 1 1.76 -24.49 -6.86
CA MET A 1 2.28 -23.44 -7.75
C MET A 1 3.47 -22.76 -7.10
N SER A 2 4.57 -22.68 -7.83
CA SER A 2 5.80 -22.06 -7.30
C SER A 2 5.80 -20.56 -7.57
N ARG A 3 6.26 -19.80 -6.57
CA ARG A 3 6.48 -18.36 -6.75
C ARG A 3 7.83 -18.13 -7.41
N VAL A 4 7.94 -17.10 -8.21
CA VAL A 4 9.21 -16.72 -8.83
C VAL A 4 9.74 -15.43 -8.23
N TYR A 5 11.05 -15.24 -8.29
CA TYR A 5 11.68 -13.99 -7.86
C TYR A 5 11.67 -13.04 -9.06
N ASN A 6 10.71 -12.13 -9.07
CA ASN A 6 10.53 -11.18 -10.16
C ASN A 6 11.08 -9.80 -9.76
N PHE A 7 12.05 -9.30 -10.53
CA PHE A 7 12.67 -8.00 -10.29
C PHE A 7 12.56 -7.14 -11.55
N SER A 8 11.36 -7.06 -12.11
CA SER A 8 11.12 -6.21 -13.27
C SER A 8 11.17 -4.74 -12.88
N ALA A 9 11.35 -3.86 -13.85
CA ALA A 9 11.34 -2.42 -13.63
C ALA A 9 9.90 -1.97 -13.30
N GLY A 10 9.65 -1.67 -12.06
CA GLY A 10 8.33 -1.36 -11.51
C GLY A 10 7.64 -2.59 -10.96
N PRO A 11 7.08 -3.48 -11.80
CA PRO A 11 6.43 -4.70 -11.28
C PRO A 11 7.45 -5.65 -10.70
N ALA A 12 7.24 -6.09 -9.47
CA ALA A 12 8.17 -6.98 -8.80
C ALA A 12 7.43 -7.91 -7.84
N VAL A 13 8.13 -8.92 -7.35
CA VAL A 13 7.57 -9.87 -6.41
C VAL A 13 7.19 -9.16 -5.11
N LEU A 14 6.02 -9.53 -4.57
CA LEU A 14 5.52 -9.05 -3.28
C LEU A 14 5.44 -10.21 -2.29
N PRO A 15 5.57 -9.96 -1.00
CA PRO A 15 5.35 -11.01 0.00
C PRO A 15 3.95 -11.61 -0.12
N GLU A 16 3.83 -12.92 0.07
CA GLU A 16 2.54 -13.59 -0.05
C GLU A 16 1.51 -13.04 0.94
N GLU A 17 1.93 -12.69 2.15
CA GLU A 17 1.04 -12.13 3.16
C GLU A 17 0.39 -10.84 2.67
N VAL A 18 1.15 -10.01 1.98
CA VAL A 18 0.64 -8.76 1.41
C VAL A 18 -0.39 -9.05 0.32
N LEU A 19 -0.09 -10.02 -0.56
CA LEU A 19 -1.01 -10.39 -1.64
C LEU A 19 -2.31 -10.98 -1.10
N LYS A 20 -2.23 -11.81 -0.06
CA LYS A 20 -3.41 -12.40 0.57
C LYS A 20 -4.27 -11.32 1.23
N GLU A 21 -3.64 -10.39 1.93
CA GLU A 21 -4.37 -9.27 2.54
C GLU A 21 -5.07 -8.43 1.48
N ALA A 22 -4.38 -8.12 0.39
CA ALA A 22 -4.98 -7.38 -0.72
C ALA A 22 -6.17 -8.12 -1.33
N ALA A 23 -6.05 -9.44 -1.49
CA ALA A 23 -7.14 -10.26 -2.02
C ALA A 23 -8.34 -10.26 -1.08
N ASP A 24 -8.12 -10.35 0.22
CA ASP A 24 -9.19 -10.33 1.22
C ASP A 24 -9.94 -9.01 1.25
N GLU A 25 -9.25 -7.92 0.90
CA GLU A 25 -9.82 -6.57 0.92
C GLU A 25 -10.30 -6.10 -0.45
N MET A 26 -10.24 -6.97 -1.46
CA MET A 26 -10.52 -6.57 -2.84
C MET A 26 -11.96 -6.11 -3.07
N LEU A 27 -12.92 -6.67 -2.35
CA LEU A 27 -14.32 -6.30 -2.47
C LEU A 27 -14.79 -5.32 -1.39
N ASP A 28 -14.11 -5.30 -0.26
CA ASP A 28 -14.54 -4.49 0.87
C ASP A 28 -13.36 -4.17 1.79
N TYR A 29 -12.80 -2.99 1.62
CA TYR A 29 -11.76 -2.52 2.51
C TYR A 29 -12.40 -1.87 3.74
N LYS A 30 -12.27 -2.54 4.89
CA LYS A 30 -12.70 -2.04 6.21
C LYS A 30 -14.13 -1.46 6.24
N GLY A 31 -15.06 -2.13 5.59
CA GLY A 31 -16.45 -1.72 5.60
C GLY A 31 -16.84 -0.62 4.62
N THR A 32 -15.91 -0.21 3.76
CA THR A 32 -16.19 0.84 2.77
C THR A 32 -17.03 0.34 1.59
N GLY A 33 -17.13 -0.98 1.42
CA GLY A 33 -17.83 -1.58 0.28
C GLY A 33 -17.08 -1.49 -1.03
N MET A 34 -15.80 -1.11 -1.00
CA MET A 34 -14.98 -1.03 -2.21
C MET A 34 -13.54 -1.41 -1.90
N SER A 35 -12.80 -1.76 -2.97
CA SER A 35 -11.39 -2.00 -2.86
C SER A 35 -10.62 -0.67 -2.80
N VAL A 36 -9.41 -0.71 -2.28
CA VAL A 36 -8.53 0.46 -2.30
C VAL A 36 -8.31 0.97 -3.73
N MET A 37 -8.30 0.05 -4.70
CA MET A 37 -8.13 0.38 -6.12
C MET A 37 -9.23 1.26 -6.68
N GLU A 38 -10.41 1.23 -6.04
CA GLU A 38 -11.57 2.01 -6.50
C GLU A 38 -11.72 3.35 -5.78
N MET A 39 -10.87 3.63 -4.80
CA MET A 39 -10.98 4.83 -3.98
C MET A 39 -10.42 6.06 -4.68
N SER A 40 -11.14 7.19 -4.56
CA SER A 40 -10.58 8.47 -4.92
C SER A 40 -9.42 8.80 -3.97
N HIS A 41 -8.34 9.36 -4.52
CA HIS A 41 -7.22 9.80 -3.71
C HIS A 41 -7.58 10.97 -2.77
N ARG A 42 -8.77 11.54 -2.93
CA ARG A 42 -9.30 12.59 -2.06
C ARG A 42 -10.27 12.08 -1.00
N SER A 43 -10.57 10.78 -1.00
CA SER A 43 -11.48 10.21 -0.01
C SER A 43 -10.78 10.11 1.35
N LYS A 44 -11.57 10.20 2.43
CA LYS A 44 -11.04 10.07 3.78
C LYS A 44 -10.43 8.69 4.03
N ALA A 45 -11.05 7.66 3.47
CA ALA A 45 -10.54 6.29 3.62
C ALA A 45 -9.15 6.16 3.02
N PHE A 46 -8.95 6.69 1.81
CA PHE A 46 -7.63 6.66 1.17
C PHE A 46 -6.62 7.57 1.87
N GLU A 47 -7.08 8.73 2.33
CA GLU A 47 -6.23 9.66 3.06
C GLU A 47 -5.59 8.99 4.28
N THR A 48 -6.35 8.23 5.04
CA THR A 48 -5.83 7.46 6.17
C THR A 48 -4.80 6.43 5.71
N ILE A 49 -5.07 5.72 4.62
CA ILE A 49 -4.15 4.72 4.07
C ILE A 49 -2.81 5.35 3.72
N ILE A 50 -2.83 6.46 2.98
CA ILE A 50 -1.58 7.08 2.52
C ILE A 50 -0.81 7.72 3.66
N GLN A 51 -1.50 8.27 4.66
CA GLN A 51 -0.85 8.83 5.84
C GLN A 51 -0.18 7.74 6.68
N GLU A 52 -0.82 6.60 6.84
CA GLU A 52 -0.23 5.47 7.53
C GLU A 52 0.97 4.91 6.77
N ALA A 53 0.88 4.83 5.45
CA ALA A 53 1.99 4.39 4.62
C ALA A 53 3.21 5.31 4.77
N GLU A 54 3.00 6.62 4.79
CA GLU A 54 4.07 7.57 5.01
C GLU A 54 4.68 7.42 6.41
N ALA A 55 3.85 7.29 7.42
CA ALA A 55 4.31 7.12 8.79
C ALA A 55 5.15 5.85 8.94
N ASP A 56 4.71 4.75 8.34
CA ASP A 56 5.42 3.48 8.37
C ASP A 56 6.78 3.57 7.68
N LEU A 57 6.83 4.23 6.52
CA LEU A 57 8.09 4.42 5.80
C LEU A 57 9.08 5.26 6.61
N ARG A 58 8.59 6.33 7.23
CA ARG A 58 9.42 7.18 8.06
C ARG A 58 10.02 6.43 9.25
N GLU A 59 9.21 5.58 9.88
CA GLU A 59 9.66 4.77 10.99
C GLU A 59 10.68 3.72 10.55
N LEU A 60 10.36 2.96 9.50
CA LEU A 60 11.22 1.87 9.03
C LEU A 60 12.58 2.35 8.51
N MET A 61 12.60 3.52 7.88
CA MET A 61 13.83 4.04 7.26
C MET A 61 14.47 5.17 8.07
N ASN A 62 13.92 5.50 9.24
CA ASN A 62 14.40 6.59 10.08
C ASN A 62 14.50 7.91 9.29
N ILE A 63 13.44 8.25 8.55
CA ILE A 63 13.43 9.46 7.72
C ILE A 63 13.26 10.69 8.62
N PRO A 64 14.22 11.63 8.62
CA PRO A 64 14.10 12.84 9.43
C PRO A 64 13.06 13.80 8.85
N ASP A 65 12.59 14.73 9.70
CA ASP A 65 11.51 15.65 9.34
C ASP A 65 11.83 16.59 8.19
N ASN A 66 13.13 16.82 7.92
CA ASN A 66 13.55 17.71 6.84
C ASN A 66 13.53 17.04 5.46
N TYR A 67 13.13 15.78 5.37
CA TYR A 67 12.92 15.08 4.10
C TYR A 67 11.43 14.85 3.90
N LYS A 68 10.99 14.94 2.65
CA LYS A 68 9.60 14.66 2.29
C LYS A 68 9.47 13.28 1.67
N VAL A 69 8.34 12.63 1.96
CA VAL A 69 7.94 11.39 1.29
C VAL A 69 6.94 11.76 0.20
N LEU A 70 7.22 11.37 -1.03
CA LEU A 70 6.35 11.67 -2.18
C LEU A 70 5.83 10.38 -2.78
N PHE A 71 4.52 10.33 -3.00
CA PHE A 71 3.87 9.21 -3.69
C PHE A 71 3.48 9.71 -5.09
N LEU A 72 4.23 9.25 -6.08
CA LEU A 72 4.10 9.72 -7.47
C LEU A 72 3.38 8.73 -8.37
#